data_bd7849f59f6ff85d94ba799f09b2ef74
#
_entry.id   bd7849f59f6ff85d94ba799f09b2ef74
#
_cell.length_a   1.000
_cell.length_b   1.000
_cell.length_c   1.000
_cell.angle_alpha   90.00
_cell.angle_beta   90.00
_cell.angle_gamma   90.00
#
_symmetry.space_group_name_H-M   'P 1'
#
loop_
_entity.id
_entity.type
_entity.pdbx_description
1 polymer ?
#
loop_
_entity_poly.entity_id
_entity_poly.type
_entity_poly.pdbx_seq_one_letter_code
_entity_poly.pdbx_strand_id
1 'polypeptide(L)'
;MARGLLPRRSVKARLAVAALCMALAGCITPSIPIPPPEPSEMTFTIDATAGAATFSYAAEPNYSNATVYVFNRNTGTGIIATARADGSVGPTAPFPAHLGDNVAITFETDEVSVTSCVVVRAGSPSPVEYCTR
;
A
#
# COMPACT_ATOMS: atom_id res chain seq x y z
N MET A 1 11.21 -3.07 -74.84
CA MET A 1 10.27 -3.54 -73.87
C MET A 1 11.05 -3.99 -72.62
N ALA A 2 11.15 -3.18 -71.61
CA ALA A 2 11.84 -3.52 -70.37
C ALA A 2 10.83 -4.16 -69.40
N ARG A 3 10.96 -5.43 -69.13
CA ARG A 3 10.20 -6.12 -68.06
C ARG A 3 10.91 -5.87 -66.73
N GLY A 4 10.33 -4.99 -65.92
CA GLY A 4 10.78 -4.76 -64.53
C GLY A 4 10.62 -6.01 -63.70
N LEU A 5 11.72 -6.59 -63.27
CA LEU A 5 11.73 -7.62 -62.21
C LEU A 5 11.45 -6.96 -60.88
N LEU A 6 10.26 -7.15 -60.36
CA LEU A 6 9.93 -6.84 -58.97
C LEU A 6 10.71 -7.79 -58.05
N PRO A 7 11.44 -7.28 -57.04
CA PRO A 7 12.16 -8.13 -56.10
C PRO A 7 11.14 -8.95 -55.31
N ARG A 8 11.22 -10.27 -55.41
CA ARG A 8 10.51 -11.21 -54.52
C ARG A 8 11.01 -10.98 -53.08
N ARG A 9 10.36 -10.09 -52.37
CA ARG A 9 10.57 -9.97 -50.92
C ARG A 9 10.20 -11.31 -50.28
N SER A 10 11.21 -11.98 -49.72
CA SER A 10 11.09 -13.33 -49.22
C SER A 10 10.02 -13.37 -48.07
N VAL A 11 9.10 -14.32 -48.17
CA VAL A 11 8.05 -14.58 -47.15
C VAL A 11 8.66 -14.78 -45.78
N LYS A 12 9.88 -15.29 -45.71
CA LYS A 12 10.67 -15.48 -44.50
C LYS A 12 10.95 -14.16 -43.77
N ALA A 13 11.23 -13.06 -44.45
CA ALA A 13 11.45 -11.75 -43.85
C ALA A 13 10.17 -11.18 -43.24
N ARG A 14 9.03 -11.39 -43.89
CA ARG A 14 7.71 -10.95 -43.36
C ARG A 14 7.27 -11.75 -42.11
N LEU A 15 7.56 -13.04 -42.09
CA LEU A 15 7.29 -13.89 -40.92
C LEU A 15 8.20 -13.52 -39.73
N ALA A 16 9.48 -13.18 -39.97
CA ALA A 16 10.40 -12.75 -38.92
C ALA A 16 9.97 -11.43 -38.27
N VAL A 17 9.49 -10.46 -39.08
CA VAL A 17 8.99 -9.18 -38.57
C VAL A 17 7.70 -9.36 -37.78
N ALA A 18 6.78 -10.20 -38.23
CA ALA A 18 5.55 -10.49 -37.50
C ALA A 18 5.82 -11.19 -36.15
N ALA A 19 6.76 -12.15 -36.10
CA ALA A 19 7.16 -12.82 -34.88
C ALA A 19 7.84 -11.84 -33.87
N LEU A 20 8.64 -10.89 -34.36
CA LEU A 20 9.29 -9.88 -33.53
C LEU A 20 8.26 -8.89 -32.93
N CYS A 21 7.23 -8.50 -33.69
CA CYS A 21 6.15 -7.64 -33.19
C CYS A 21 5.30 -8.33 -32.11
N MET A 22 5.09 -9.65 -32.20
CA MET A 22 4.37 -10.40 -31.16
C MET A 22 5.19 -10.59 -29.88
N ALA A 23 6.51 -10.65 -29.98
CA ALA A 23 7.38 -10.74 -28.80
C ALA A 23 7.45 -9.45 -27.97
N LEU A 24 7.13 -8.30 -28.59
CA LEU A 24 7.10 -6.99 -27.94
C LEU A 24 5.73 -6.63 -27.33
N ALA A 25 4.69 -7.43 -27.59
CA ALA A 25 3.42 -7.33 -26.89
C ALA A 25 3.53 -7.96 -25.49
N GLY A 26 4.43 -7.43 -24.67
CA GLY A 26 4.47 -7.76 -23.26
C GLY A 26 3.09 -7.45 -22.66
N CYS A 27 2.46 -8.44 -22.04
CA CYS A 27 1.24 -8.22 -21.27
C CYS A 27 1.56 -7.22 -20.17
N ILE A 28 1.21 -5.96 -20.37
CA ILE A 28 1.13 -4.98 -19.27
C ILE A 28 -0.09 -5.41 -18.47
N THR A 29 0.13 -6.24 -17.45
CA THR A 29 -0.91 -6.46 -16.44
C THR A 29 -1.07 -5.15 -15.69
N PRO A 30 -2.24 -4.48 -15.74
CA PRO A 30 -2.45 -3.30 -14.94
C PRO A 30 -2.30 -3.72 -13.46
N SER A 31 -1.33 -3.13 -12.76
CA SER A 31 -1.23 -3.30 -11.31
C SER A 31 -2.42 -2.60 -10.68
N ILE A 32 -3.26 -3.34 -9.97
CA ILE A 32 -4.30 -2.75 -9.14
C ILE A 32 -3.58 -2.08 -7.96
N PRO A 33 -3.73 -0.76 -7.76
CA PRO A 33 -3.11 -0.10 -6.62
C PRO A 33 -3.61 -0.74 -5.32
N ILE A 34 -2.70 -1.02 -4.39
CA ILE A 34 -3.07 -1.47 -3.05
C ILE A 34 -3.81 -0.30 -2.38
N PRO A 35 -5.05 -0.49 -1.89
CA PRO A 35 -5.78 0.58 -1.23
C PRO A 35 -5.08 0.98 0.07
N PRO A 36 -5.25 2.23 0.55
CA PRO A 36 -4.78 2.63 1.86
C PRO A 36 -5.48 1.81 2.95
N PRO A 37 -4.85 1.67 4.14
CA PRO A 37 -5.43 0.88 5.21
C PRO A 37 -6.80 1.41 5.65
N GLU A 38 -7.75 0.49 5.79
CA GLU A 38 -9.15 0.78 6.11
C GLU A 38 -9.33 1.10 7.61
N PRO A 39 -9.90 2.25 7.97
CA PRO A 39 -10.12 2.60 9.38
C PRO A 39 -11.01 1.61 10.13
N SER A 40 -11.93 0.93 9.45
CA SER A 40 -12.80 -0.09 10.04
C SER A 40 -12.06 -1.33 10.54
N GLU A 41 -10.89 -1.61 9.97
CA GLU A 41 -10.02 -2.73 10.33
C GLU A 41 -8.99 -2.36 11.41
N MET A 42 -8.96 -1.08 11.81
CA MET A 42 -8.09 -0.56 12.86
C MET A 42 -8.76 -0.65 14.22
N THR A 43 -7.96 -0.90 15.26
CA THR A 43 -8.41 -0.86 16.65
C THR A 43 -7.36 -0.16 17.51
N PHE A 44 -7.81 0.84 18.29
CA PHE A 44 -7.01 1.46 19.33
C PHE A 44 -7.50 1.05 20.71
N THR A 45 -6.56 0.66 21.56
CA THR A 45 -6.81 0.48 22.99
C THR A 45 -6.13 1.62 23.73
N ILE A 46 -6.90 2.38 24.49
CA ILE A 46 -6.46 3.62 25.15
C ILE A 46 -6.26 3.36 26.63
N ASP A 47 -5.07 3.71 27.13
CA ASP A 47 -4.82 3.88 28.55
C ASP A 47 -4.81 5.40 28.87
N ALA A 48 -5.94 5.89 29.32
CA ALA A 48 -6.11 7.31 29.64
C ALA A 48 -5.23 7.75 30.83
N THR A 49 -4.89 6.84 31.74
CA THR A 49 -4.05 7.13 32.89
C THR A 49 -2.60 7.31 32.47
N ALA A 50 -2.12 6.45 31.58
CA ALA A 50 -0.77 6.54 31.04
C ALA A 50 -0.64 7.56 29.91
N GLY A 51 -1.76 8.05 29.33
CA GLY A 51 -1.74 8.91 28.13
C GLY A 51 -1.16 8.17 26.92
N ALA A 52 -1.49 6.90 26.79
CA ALA A 52 -0.93 6.02 25.77
C ALA A 52 -1.99 5.19 25.08
N ALA A 53 -1.67 4.73 23.89
CA ALA A 53 -2.51 3.80 23.13
C ALA A 53 -1.68 2.67 22.55
N THR A 54 -2.33 1.54 22.30
CA THR A 54 -1.82 0.47 21.42
C THR A 54 -2.65 0.42 20.15
N PHE A 55 -2.05 -0.05 19.08
CA PHE A 55 -2.68 -0.17 17.78
C PHE A 55 -2.74 -1.63 17.34
N SER A 56 -3.83 -2.02 16.68
CA SER A 56 -4.00 -3.30 16.02
C SER A 56 -4.67 -3.11 14.66
N TYR A 57 -4.36 -4.00 13.74
CA TYR A 57 -4.96 -4.04 12.41
C TYR A 57 -5.32 -5.48 12.05
N ALA A 58 -6.48 -5.68 11.44
CA ALA A 58 -6.94 -7.00 11.01
C ALA A 58 -6.06 -7.57 9.89
N ALA A 59 -6.14 -8.88 9.65
CA ALA A 59 -5.35 -9.54 8.62
C ALA A 59 -5.72 -9.03 7.22
N GLU A 60 -4.70 -8.57 6.48
CA GLU A 60 -4.81 -8.11 5.10
C GLU A 60 -3.59 -8.59 4.31
N PRO A 61 -3.73 -9.60 3.44
CA PRO A 61 -2.60 -10.23 2.75
C PRO A 61 -1.72 -9.27 1.94
N ASN A 62 -2.30 -8.17 1.45
CA ASN A 62 -1.55 -7.14 0.72
C ASN A 62 -0.50 -6.44 1.58
N TYR A 63 -0.62 -6.51 2.90
CA TYR A 63 0.32 -5.93 3.87
C TYR A 63 1.22 -6.97 4.54
N SER A 64 1.33 -8.17 3.96
CA SER A 64 2.21 -9.22 4.48
C SER A 64 3.63 -8.70 4.71
N ASN A 65 4.11 -8.83 5.95
CA ASN A 65 5.45 -8.41 6.40
C ASN A 65 5.76 -6.91 6.18
N ALA A 66 4.75 -6.05 5.97
CA ALA A 66 4.94 -4.62 5.81
C ALA A 66 5.56 -3.99 7.06
N THR A 67 6.37 -2.95 6.87
CA THR A 67 6.74 -2.03 7.94
C THR A 67 5.57 -1.09 8.20
N VAL A 68 5.17 -0.94 9.45
CA VAL A 68 4.00 -0.16 9.85
C VAL A 68 4.45 1.01 10.73
N TYR A 69 4.16 2.21 10.27
CA TYR A 69 4.41 3.43 11.02
C TYR A 69 3.09 3.93 11.59
N VAL A 70 3.04 4.09 12.91
CA VAL A 70 1.91 4.69 13.62
C VAL A 70 2.41 6.00 14.20
N PHE A 71 2.04 7.12 13.58
CA PHE A 71 2.56 8.43 13.90
C PHE A 71 1.46 9.35 14.42
N ASN A 72 1.58 9.75 15.70
CA ASN A 72 0.67 10.73 16.30
C ASN A 72 1.12 12.14 15.91
N ARG A 73 0.30 12.81 15.14
CA ARG A 73 0.58 14.15 14.59
C ARG A 73 0.45 15.26 15.63
N ASN A 74 -0.33 15.03 16.69
CA ASN A 74 -0.50 16.01 17.76
C ASN A 74 0.72 16.03 18.69
N THR A 75 1.33 14.88 18.96
CA THR A 75 2.50 14.77 19.84
C THR A 75 3.83 14.79 19.09
N GLY A 76 3.83 14.55 17.77
CA GLY A 76 5.03 14.41 16.95
C GLY A 76 5.82 13.13 17.23
N THR A 77 5.19 12.12 17.82
CA THR A 77 5.81 10.84 18.20
C THR A 77 5.01 9.67 17.67
N GLY A 78 5.58 8.50 17.68
CA GLY A 78 4.91 7.28 17.22
C GLY A 78 5.75 6.05 17.44
N ILE A 79 5.35 4.97 16.81
CA ILE A 79 6.06 3.69 16.84
C ILE A 79 6.19 3.10 15.44
N ILE A 80 7.12 2.20 15.31
CA ILE A 80 7.30 1.34 14.13
C ILE A 80 7.01 -0.09 14.57
N ALA A 81 6.19 -0.78 13.79
CA ALA A 81 5.86 -2.19 13.98
C ALA A 81 6.07 -2.94 12.66
N THR A 82 5.96 -4.25 12.70
CA THR A 82 6.00 -5.10 11.51
C THR A 82 4.71 -5.91 11.45
N ALA A 83 4.05 -5.89 10.30
CA ALA A 83 2.91 -6.75 10.04
C ALA A 83 3.35 -8.21 9.99
N ARG A 84 2.47 -9.12 10.39
CA ARG A 84 2.69 -10.56 10.28
C ARG A 84 2.59 -11.02 8.82
N ALA A 85 2.87 -12.28 8.57
CA ALA A 85 2.75 -12.87 7.24
C ALA A 85 1.33 -12.81 6.66
N ASP A 86 0.29 -12.73 7.50
CA ASP A 86 -1.10 -12.54 7.09
C ASP A 86 -1.49 -11.05 6.94
N GLY A 87 -0.57 -10.13 7.16
CA GLY A 87 -0.78 -8.69 7.11
C GLY A 87 -1.39 -8.08 8.37
N SER A 88 -1.69 -8.87 9.40
CA SER A 88 -2.18 -8.35 10.67
C SER A 88 -1.09 -7.65 11.49
N VAL A 89 -1.49 -6.69 12.31
CA VAL A 89 -0.58 -5.92 13.18
C VAL A 89 -1.08 -5.94 14.61
N GLY A 90 -0.17 -6.00 15.54
CA GLY A 90 -0.41 -5.73 16.94
C GLY A 90 -1.05 -6.85 17.77
N PRO A 91 -1.43 -6.49 18.99
CA PRO A 91 -1.26 -5.16 19.59
C PRO A 91 0.18 -4.68 19.60
N THR A 92 0.39 -3.41 19.24
CA THR A 92 1.72 -2.80 19.21
C THR A 92 2.21 -2.48 20.63
N ALA A 93 3.47 -2.08 20.74
CA ALA A 93 3.94 -1.38 21.94
C ALA A 93 3.10 -0.12 22.16
N PRO A 94 2.91 0.34 23.41
CA PRO A 94 2.23 1.60 23.69
C PRO A 94 2.99 2.80 23.11
N PHE A 95 2.23 3.78 22.60
CA PHE A 95 2.78 5.06 22.13
C PHE A 95 1.95 6.21 22.71
N PRO A 96 2.53 7.41 22.87
CA PRO A 96 1.80 8.56 23.41
C PRO A 96 0.62 8.93 22.51
N ALA A 97 -0.60 8.84 23.05
CA ALA A 97 -1.82 9.21 22.33
C ALA A 97 -3.00 9.41 23.29
N HIS A 98 -3.89 10.32 22.92
CA HIS A 98 -5.12 10.60 23.63
C HIS A 98 -6.32 10.49 22.67
N LEU A 99 -7.51 10.35 23.22
CA LEU A 99 -8.75 10.43 22.44
C LEU A 99 -8.80 11.76 21.70
N GLY A 100 -9.12 11.71 20.42
CA GLY A 100 -9.21 12.87 19.54
C GLY A 100 -7.91 13.25 18.82
N ASP A 101 -6.79 12.59 19.12
CA ASP A 101 -5.53 12.84 18.41
C ASP A 101 -5.63 12.38 16.94
N ASN A 102 -4.93 13.12 16.06
CA ASN A 102 -4.78 12.74 14.66
C ASN A 102 -3.57 11.83 14.50
N VAL A 103 -3.79 10.65 13.97
CA VAL A 103 -2.75 9.64 13.76
C VAL A 103 -2.68 9.25 12.29
N ALA A 104 -1.47 9.23 11.75
CA ALA A 104 -1.20 8.69 10.43
C ALA A 104 -0.71 7.24 10.56
N ILE A 105 -1.36 6.33 9.84
CA ILE A 105 -1.00 4.92 9.77
C ILE A 105 -0.47 4.64 8.38
N THR A 106 0.79 4.26 8.28
CA THR A 106 1.46 3.95 7.01
C THR A 106 1.89 2.50 6.98
N PHE A 107 1.50 1.79 5.94
CA PHE A 107 2.03 0.47 5.61
C PHE A 107 3.00 0.62 4.45
N GLU A 108 4.21 0.13 4.64
CA GLU A 108 5.28 0.18 3.66
C GLU A 108 5.77 -1.22 3.33
N THR A 109 5.70 -1.58 2.07
CA THR A 109 6.28 -2.79 1.49
C THR A 109 7.40 -2.42 0.52
N ASP A 110 8.11 -3.39 -0.05
CA ASP A 110 9.13 -3.13 -1.07
C ASP A 110 8.58 -2.43 -2.33
N GLU A 111 7.27 -2.55 -2.57
CA GLU A 111 6.63 -2.07 -3.80
C GLU A 111 5.81 -0.79 -3.59
N VAL A 112 5.26 -0.60 -2.39
CA VAL A 112 4.27 0.46 -2.14
C VAL A 112 4.31 0.98 -0.71
N SER A 113 3.99 2.26 -0.57
CA SER A 113 3.73 2.91 0.72
C SER A 113 2.36 3.58 0.67
N VAL A 114 1.49 3.19 1.58
CA VAL A 114 0.10 3.68 1.66
C VAL A 114 -0.21 4.17 3.07
N THR A 115 -0.92 5.29 3.15
CA THR A 115 -1.21 5.96 4.43
C THR A 115 -2.69 6.28 4.56
N SER A 116 -3.25 6.01 5.73
CA SER A 116 -4.55 6.53 6.16
C SER A 116 -4.37 7.40 7.40
N CYS A 117 -5.12 8.49 7.47
CA CYS A 117 -5.19 9.33 8.65
C CYS A 117 -6.52 9.14 9.36
N VAL A 118 -6.45 9.07 10.68
CA VAL A 118 -7.61 8.79 11.53
C VAL A 118 -7.58 9.67 12.79
N VAL A 119 -8.75 9.84 13.39
CA VAL A 119 -8.89 10.40 14.73
C VAL A 119 -9.02 9.26 15.71
N VAL A 120 -8.16 9.23 16.73
CA VAL A 120 -8.12 8.19 17.75
C VAL A 120 -9.40 8.16 18.56
N ARG A 121 -9.99 6.96 18.65
CA ARG A 121 -11.10 6.61 19.51
C ARG A 121 -10.84 5.25 20.15
N ALA A 122 -11.48 4.96 21.26
CA ALA A 122 -11.45 3.59 21.80
C ALA A 122 -12.18 2.65 20.83
N GLY A 123 -11.51 1.58 20.41
CA GLY A 123 -11.98 0.71 19.35
C GLY A 123 -11.64 1.25 17.95
N SER A 124 -12.60 1.21 17.03
CA SER A 124 -12.39 1.71 15.68
C SER A 124 -12.29 3.23 15.63
N PRO A 125 -11.25 3.78 14.98
CA PRO A 125 -11.06 5.22 14.86
C PRO A 125 -12.07 5.84 13.88
N SER A 126 -12.18 7.17 13.92
CA SER A 126 -12.91 7.91 12.90
C SER A 126 -12.00 8.23 11.72
N PRO A 127 -12.42 7.92 10.48
CA PRO A 127 -11.66 8.31 9.31
C PRO A 127 -11.62 9.83 9.15
N VAL A 128 -10.53 10.34 8.58
CA VAL A 128 -10.44 11.72 8.09
C VAL A 128 -10.12 11.71 6.61
N GLU A 129 -10.75 12.59 5.87
CA GLU A 129 -10.64 12.64 4.41
C GLU A 129 -9.20 12.98 3.96
N TYR A 130 -8.52 13.82 4.74
CA TYR A 130 -7.16 14.24 4.44
C TYR A 130 -6.29 14.22 5.70
N CYS A 131 -5.02 13.83 5.51
CA CYS A 131 -4.01 14.01 6.55
C CYS A 131 -3.71 15.51 6.73
N THR A 132 -4.47 16.19 7.56
CA THR A 132 -4.20 17.62 7.88
C THR A 132 -2.82 17.77 8.53
N ARG A 133 -2.11 18.80 8.12
CA ARG A 133 -0.80 19.18 8.69
C ARG A 133 -0.98 19.85 10.04
#